data_8d55461b630b536ec26f4c0d66cce489
#
_entry.id   8d55461b630b536ec26f4c0d66cce489
#
_cell.length_a   1.000
_cell.length_b   1.000
_cell.length_c   1.000
_cell.angle_alpha   90.00
_cell.angle_beta   90.00
_cell.angle_gamma   90.00
#
_symmetry.space_group_name_H-M   'P 1'
#
loop_
_entity.id
_entity.type
_entity.pdbx_description
1 polymer ?
#
loop_
_entity_poly.entity_id
_entity_poly.type
_entity_poly.pdbx_seq_one_letter_code
_entity_poly.pdbx_strand_id
1 'polypeptide(L)'
;MSVSNIERETIILFNEAEDTVSVYTFNPTLKRKLDGFSEKYPALCKKTAEDSLGSVTYSVAKDRLSISLRAPISEEKKEALRERGKKLFERLKEKQSREER
;
A
#
# COMPACT_ATOMS: atom_id res chain seq x y z
N MET A 1 8.06 11.94 24.33
CA MET A 1 9.26 11.55 23.57
C MET A 1 8.88 11.04 22.20
N SER A 2 9.57 11.49 21.19
CA SER A 2 9.35 10.99 19.83
C SER A 2 10.23 9.76 19.56
N VAL A 3 9.69 8.83 18.81
CA VAL A 3 10.40 7.62 18.38
C VAL A 3 11.20 7.98 17.12
N SER A 4 12.47 7.55 17.05
CA SER A 4 13.32 7.80 15.89
C SER A 4 12.83 7.01 14.67
N ASN A 5 13.27 7.42 13.47
CA ASN A 5 12.89 6.72 12.24
C ASN A 5 13.33 5.25 12.22
N ILE A 6 14.45 4.94 12.86
CA ILE A 6 14.96 3.57 12.98
C ILE A 6 14.03 2.71 13.87
N GLU A 7 13.49 3.30 14.93
CA GLU A 7 12.58 2.64 15.85
C GLU A 7 11.17 2.48 15.30
N ARG A 8 10.83 3.26 14.27
CA ARG A 8 9.50 3.21 13.61
C ARG A 8 9.46 2.11 12.58
N GLU A 9 9.38 0.89 13.06
CA GLU A 9 9.43 -0.32 12.25
C GLU A 9 8.05 -0.83 11.87
N THR A 10 7.99 -1.60 10.79
CA THR A 10 6.83 -2.39 10.39
C THR A 10 7.23 -3.85 10.47
N ILE A 11 6.48 -4.64 11.22
CA ILE A 11 6.74 -6.05 11.42
C ILE A 11 5.49 -6.84 11.02
N ILE A 12 5.64 -7.74 10.06
CA ILE A 12 4.59 -8.67 9.64
C ILE A 12 5.00 -10.05 10.09
N LEU A 13 4.21 -10.64 10.98
CA LEU A 13 4.52 -11.91 11.60
C LEU A 13 3.43 -12.93 11.29
N PHE A 14 3.79 -14.04 10.69
CA PHE A 14 2.88 -15.16 10.46
C PHE A 14 3.63 -16.48 10.43
N ASN A 15 2.90 -17.57 10.61
CA ASN A 15 3.44 -18.93 10.52
C ASN A 15 2.48 -19.81 9.72
N GLU A 16 2.91 -21.03 9.43
CA GLU A 16 2.12 -21.95 8.61
C GLU A 16 0.94 -22.58 9.36
N ALA A 17 0.94 -22.51 10.68
CA ALA A 17 -0.09 -23.13 11.51
C ALA A 17 -1.32 -22.25 11.75
N GLU A 18 -1.13 -20.93 11.76
CA GLU A 18 -2.20 -19.99 12.06
C GLU A 18 -2.83 -19.39 10.80
N ASP A 19 -4.12 -19.10 10.89
CA ASP A 19 -4.90 -18.50 9.78
C ASP A 19 -4.85 -16.97 9.76
N THR A 20 -4.17 -16.37 10.73
CA THR A 20 -4.05 -14.93 10.86
C THR A 20 -2.62 -14.44 10.80
N VAL A 21 -2.46 -13.18 10.40
CA VAL A 21 -1.17 -12.48 10.31
C VAL A 21 -1.22 -11.31 11.27
N SER A 22 -0.15 -11.12 12.05
CA SER A 22 0.00 -9.95 12.90
C SER A 22 0.78 -8.87 12.14
N VAL A 23 0.19 -7.69 12.04
CA VAL A 23 0.82 -6.54 11.37
C VAL A 23 1.02 -5.43 12.40
N TYR A 24 2.27 -5.17 12.73
CA TYR A 24 2.68 -4.11 13.65
C TYR A 24 3.33 -3.00 12.84
N THR A 25 2.88 -1.75 13.01
CA THR A 25 3.41 -0.67 12.18
C THR A 25 3.28 0.71 12.83
N PHE A 26 4.22 1.57 12.57
CA PHE A 26 4.16 3.01 12.80
C PHE A 26 3.81 3.78 11.52
N ASN A 27 3.80 3.12 10.36
CA ASN A 27 3.65 3.78 9.06
C ASN A 27 2.26 4.37 8.89
N PRO A 28 2.11 5.69 8.70
CA PRO A 28 0.79 6.33 8.62
C PRO A 28 -0.05 5.85 7.44
N THR A 29 0.56 5.58 6.31
CA THR A 29 -0.15 5.07 5.12
C THR A 29 -0.71 3.68 5.36
N LEU A 30 0.11 2.79 5.93
CA LEU A 30 -0.32 1.43 6.25
C LEU A 30 -1.38 1.42 7.35
N LYS A 31 -1.25 2.28 8.35
CA LYS A 31 -2.25 2.44 9.42
C LYS A 31 -3.62 2.80 8.84
N ARG A 32 -3.67 3.74 7.89
CA ARG A 32 -4.91 4.14 7.24
C ARG A 32 -5.52 3.01 6.42
N LYS A 33 -4.70 2.25 5.70
CA LYS A 33 -5.15 1.08 4.93
C LYS A 33 -5.75 0.01 5.84
N LEU A 34 -5.07 -0.30 6.93
CA LEU A 34 -5.53 -1.31 7.90
C LEU A 34 -6.82 -0.85 8.59
N ASP A 35 -6.90 0.40 8.97
CA ASP A 35 -8.07 0.98 9.62
C ASP A 35 -9.29 0.94 8.68
N GLY A 36 -9.14 1.37 7.44
CA GLY A 36 -10.19 1.33 6.43
C GLY A 36 -10.64 -0.09 6.11
N PHE A 37 -9.71 -1.02 6.00
CA PHE A 37 -10.02 -2.43 5.76
C PHE A 37 -10.76 -3.03 6.96
N SER A 38 -10.34 -2.70 8.17
CA SER A 38 -10.97 -3.15 9.42
C SER A 38 -12.41 -2.64 9.55
N GLU A 39 -12.69 -1.42 9.12
CA GLU A 39 -14.04 -0.87 9.12
C GLU A 39 -14.95 -1.59 8.13
N LYS A 40 -14.45 -1.89 6.95
CA LYS A 40 -15.22 -2.59 5.91
C LYS A 40 -15.40 -4.08 6.21
N TYR A 41 -14.38 -4.70 6.75
CA TYR A 41 -14.35 -6.16 6.97
C TYR A 41 -13.89 -6.47 8.39
N PRO A 42 -14.70 -6.15 9.42
CA PRO A 42 -14.30 -6.34 10.81
C PRO A 42 -14.06 -7.80 11.20
N ALA A 43 -14.65 -8.75 10.47
CA ALA A 43 -14.40 -10.17 10.69
C ALA A 43 -13.05 -10.63 10.18
N LEU A 44 -12.43 -9.87 9.25
CA LEU A 44 -11.18 -10.24 8.58
C LEU A 44 -9.98 -9.45 9.09
N CYS A 45 -10.20 -8.34 9.78
CA CYS A 45 -9.13 -7.47 10.26
C CYS A 45 -9.56 -6.78 11.54
N LYS A 46 -8.76 -6.94 12.60
CA LYS A 46 -9.07 -6.35 13.92
C LYS A 46 -7.82 -5.71 14.50
N LYS A 47 -7.97 -4.52 15.05
CA LYS A 47 -6.92 -3.89 15.85
C LYS A 47 -6.80 -4.63 17.17
N THR A 48 -5.61 -5.17 17.45
CA THR A 48 -5.34 -5.92 18.67
C THR A 48 -4.57 -5.13 19.71
N ALA A 49 -3.82 -4.12 19.28
CA ALA A 49 -3.04 -3.27 20.18
C ALA A 49 -2.80 -1.90 19.57
N GLU A 50 -2.61 -0.93 20.44
CA GLU A 50 -2.27 0.45 20.07
C GLU A 50 -1.36 1.02 21.13
N ASP A 51 -0.25 1.65 20.69
CA ASP A 51 0.72 2.25 21.59
C ASP A 51 0.56 3.77 21.57
N SER A 52 0.81 4.40 22.72
CA SER A 52 0.81 5.85 22.86
C SER A 52 1.89 6.53 21.98
N LEU A 53 2.92 5.79 21.57
CA LEU A 53 4.00 6.30 20.72
C LEU A 53 3.63 6.31 19.23
N GLY A 54 2.48 5.76 18.87
CA GLY A 54 1.96 5.82 17.50
C GLY A 54 1.95 4.51 16.73
N SER A 55 2.34 3.40 17.36
CA SER A 55 2.25 2.09 16.72
C SER A 55 0.88 1.49 16.87
N VAL A 56 0.49 0.66 15.90
CA VAL A 56 -0.72 -0.14 15.96
C VAL A 56 -0.40 -1.58 15.59
N THR A 57 -1.18 -2.50 16.12
CA THR A 57 -1.10 -3.92 15.74
C THR A 57 -2.48 -4.39 15.29
N TYR A 58 -2.53 -5.00 14.12
CA TYR A 58 -3.76 -5.58 13.57
C TYR A 58 -3.58 -7.07 13.36
N SER A 59 -4.66 -7.81 13.58
CA SER A 59 -4.76 -9.21 13.20
C SER A 59 -5.56 -9.28 11.90
N VAL A 60 -4.96 -9.80 10.85
CA VAL A 60 -5.55 -9.86 9.51
C VAL A 60 -5.69 -11.32 9.10
N ALA A 61 -6.78 -11.68 8.46
CA ALA A 61 -6.94 -13.02 7.90
C ALA A 61 -5.83 -13.27 6.88
N LYS A 62 -5.14 -14.40 7.00
CA LYS A 62 -3.96 -14.73 6.23
C LYS A 62 -4.21 -14.74 4.72
N ASP A 63 -5.38 -15.19 4.29
CA ASP A 63 -5.77 -15.24 2.88
C ASP A 63 -6.10 -13.86 2.30
N ARG A 64 -6.19 -12.81 3.14
CA ARG A 64 -6.45 -11.43 2.72
C ARG A 64 -5.19 -10.60 2.61
N LEU A 65 -4.06 -11.10 3.08
CA LEU A 65 -2.77 -10.44 2.97
C LEU A 65 -1.93 -11.13 1.91
N SER A 66 -1.47 -10.38 0.92
CA SER A 66 -0.56 -10.91 -0.09
C SER A 66 0.73 -10.09 -0.11
N ILE A 67 1.83 -10.80 -0.30
CA ILE A 67 3.14 -10.18 -0.44
C ILE A 67 3.59 -10.41 -1.87
N SER A 68 3.82 -9.33 -2.60
CA SER A 68 4.28 -9.41 -3.97
C SER A 68 5.59 -8.67 -4.15
N LEU A 69 6.47 -9.29 -4.92
CA LEU A 69 7.74 -8.68 -5.29
C LEU A 69 7.62 -8.25 -6.75
N ARG A 70 8.04 -7.04 -7.03
CA ARG A 70 8.01 -6.49 -8.38
C ARG A 70 9.41 -6.53 -8.98
N ALA A 71 9.51 -7.03 -10.21
CA ALA A 71 10.77 -6.97 -10.94
C ALA A 71 11.13 -5.51 -11.21
N PRO A 72 12.44 -5.17 -11.18
CA PRO A 72 12.84 -3.81 -11.52
C PRO A 72 12.49 -3.50 -12.98
N ILE A 73 12.05 -2.26 -13.21
CA ILE A 73 11.71 -1.80 -14.55
C ILE A 73 13.02 -1.50 -15.30
N SER A 74 13.23 -2.14 -16.46
CA SER A 74 14.42 -1.88 -17.28
C SER A 74 14.36 -0.47 -17.88
N GLU A 75 15.52 0.08 -18.24
CA GLU A 75 15.63 1.39 -18.89
C GLU A 75 14.78 1.46 -20.17
N GLU A 76 14.81 0.39 -20.96
CA GLU A 76 14.00 0.27 -22.17
C GLU A 76 12.51 0.38 -21.91
N LYS A 77 12.02 -0.28 -20.86
CA LYS A 77 10.61 -0.21 -20.48
C LYS A 77 10.23 1.17 -19.95
N LYS A 78 11.13 1.83 -19.23
CA LYS A 78 10.92 3.20 -18.75
C LYS A 78 10.75 4.16 -19.92
N GLU A 79 11.58 4.05 -20.94
CA GLU A 79 11.51 4.87 -22.16
C GLU A 79 10.22 4.62 -22.92
N ALA A 80 9.83 3.34 -23.08
CA ALA A 80 8.59 2.96 -23.75
C ALA A 80 7.36 3.53 -23.02
N LEU A 81 7.35 3.51 -21.69
CA LEU A 81 6.27 4.10 -20.89
C LEU A 81 6.20 5.62 -21.03
N ARG A 82 7.36 6.29 -21.11
CA ARG A 82 7.44 7.74 -21.32
C ARG A 82 6.89 8.13 -22.68
N GLU A 83 7.27 7.38 -23.74
CA GLU A 83 6.79 7.62 -25.10
C GLU A 83 5.27 7.41 -25.20
N ARG A 84 4.75 6.36 -24.58
CA ARG A 84 3.31 6.10 -24.53
C ARG A 84 2.55 7.23 -23.86
N GLY A 85 3.10 7.74 -22.76
CA GLY A 85 2.54 8.87 -22.04
C GLY A 85 2.50 10.12 -22.89
N LYS A 86 3.58 10.42 -23.61
CA LYS A 86 3.67 11.56 -24.52
C LYS A 86 2.66 11.46 -25.66
N LYS A 87 2.58 10.31 -26.30
CA LYS A 87 1.62 10.07 -27.39
C LYS A 87 0.18 10.22 -26.93
N LEU A 88 -0.14 9.71 -25.75
CA LEU A 88 -1.46 9.84 -25.18
C LEU A 88 -1.82 11.30 -24.91
N PHE A 89 -0.86 12.06 -24.38
CA PHE A 89 -1.04 13.49 -24.09
C PHE A 89 -1.26 14.30 -25.35
N GLU A 90 -0.50 14.01 -26.42
CA GLU A 90 -0.65 14.64 -27.72
C GLU A 90 -2.02 14.36 -28.34
N ARG A 91 -2.50 13.13 -28.26
CA ARG A 91 -3.85 12.74 -28.72
C ARG A 91 -4.95 13.49 -27.99
N LEU A 92 -4.82 13.64 -26.69
CA LEU A 92 -5.77 14.39 -25.87
C LEU A 92 -5.77 15.88 -26.24
N LYS A 93 -4.59 16.43 -26.53
CA LYS A 93 -4.44 17.82 -26.97
C LYS A 93 -5.11 18.06 -28.33
N GLU A 94 -4.93 17.16 -29.28
CA GLU A 94 -5.58 17.21 -30.58
C GLU A 94 -7.09 17.12 -30.49
N LYS A 95 -7.60 16.24 -29.63
CA LYS A 95 -9.03 16.07 -29.37
C LYS A 95 -9.66 17.34 -28.82
N GLN A 96 -8.98 18.00 -27.87
CA GLN A 96 -9.47 19.27 -27.29
C GLN A 96 -9.49 20.38 -28.34
N SER A 97 -8.49 20.45 -29.22
CA SER A 97 -8.47 21.43 -30.31
C SER A 97 -9.61 21.23 -31.30
N ARG A 98 -10.00 19.98 -31.56
CA ARG A 98 -11.12 19.64 -32.46
C ARG A 98 -12.46 19.96 -31.84
N GLU A 99 -12.63 19.77 -30.53
CA GLU A 99 -13.86 20.04 -29.81
C GLU A 99 -14.15 21.53 -29.65
N GLU A 100 -13.12 22.35 -29.63
CA GLU A 100 -13.25 23.82 -29.53
C GLU A 100 -13.68 24.49 -30.84
N ARG A 101 -13.80 23.74 -31.91
CA ARG A 101 -14.35 24.21 -33.18
C ARG A 101 -15.85 23.92 -33.25
#